data_ca66250cfeb05afb82d6f5f20c9ae54b
#
_entry.id   ca66250cfeb05afb82d6f5f20c9ae54b
#
_cell.length_a   1.000
_cell.length_b   1.000
_cell.length_c   1.000
_cell.angle_alpha   90.00
_cell.angle_beta   90.00
_cell.angle_gamma   90.00
#
_symmetry.space_group_name_H-M   'P 1'
#
loop_
_entity.id
_entity.type
_entity.pdbx_description
1 polymer ?
#
loop_
_entity_poly.entity_id
_entity_poly.type
_entity_poly.pdbx_seq_one_letter_code
_entity_poly.pdbx_strand_id
1 'polypeptide(L)'
;MKRSRILGTGHYVPENVVTNEDLLQRLNTSDEWIQQRTGVKERRFCPPNTKPSELAHKATLNALEASGLRETDIDFIICTTQTPEHFFPGTGCYIQARLGIPGVPSLDVRDQCTGFLYGLSIADAYIRLGQYQTILLVSTEIHSTGLEWSDHGRHVSVLFGDGAGAVILGGSDSDKHGILGTQLHADGSFADELCLSAPGTGYDPWISHEMIDQGLHFPRMNGKVVFKEAVSCMTRVSKAILKEHQMSIED
;
A
#
# COMPACT_ATOMS: atom_id res chain seq x y z
N MET A 1 -26.69 -6.82 11.95
CA MET A 1 -25.85 -5.62 11.75
C MET A 1 -25.44 -5.62 10.28
N LYS A 2 -25.64 -4.53 9.54
CA LYS A 2 -25.18 -4.46 8.14
C LYS A 2 -23.67 -4.75 8.08
N ARG A 3 -23.24 -5.54 7.14
CA ARG A 3 -21.80 -5.75 6.84
C ARG A 3 -21.41 -4.87 5.66
N SER A 4 -20.13 -4.60 5.52
CA SER A 4 -19.62 -4.08 4.27
C SER A 4 -19.20 -5.22 3.35
N ARG A 5 -19.18 -4.94 2.05
CA ARG A 5 -18.68 -5.88 1.03
C ARG A 5 -17.90 -5.13 -0.04
N ILE A 6 -17.02 -5.82 -0.71
CA ILE A 6 -16.36 -5.33 -1.93
C ILE A 6 -17.35 -5.42 -3.08
N LEU A 7 -17.61 -4.31 -3.75
CA LEU A 7 -18.50 -4.18 -4.91
C LEU A 7 -17.71 -4.31 -6.22
N GLY A 8 -16.47 -3.84 -6.24
CA GLY A 8 -15.59 -3.92 -7.38
C GLY A 8 -14.14 -3.75 -6.97
N THR A 9 -13.24 -4.33 -7.76
CA THR A 9 -11.79 -4.23 -7.56
C THR A 9 -11.13 -3.75 -8.83
N GLY A 10 -10.05 -2.99 -8.70
CA GLY A 10 -9.24 -2.55 -9.81
C GLY A 10 -7.78 -2.42 -9.42
N HIS A 11 -6.91 -2.47 -10.41
CA HIS A 11 -5.50 -2.23 -10.20
C HIS A 11 -4.91 -1.51 -11.40
N TYR A 12 -3.76 -0.91 -11.20
CA TYR A 12 -2.92 -0.40 -12.26
C TYR A 12 -1.46 -0.60 -11.91
N VAL A 13 -0.70 -1.11 -12.86
CA VAL A 13 0.77 -1.20 -12.79
C VAL A 13 1.37 -0.52 -14.02
N PRO A 14 2.53 0.14 -13.91
CA PRO A 14 3.21 0.76 -15.04
C PRO A 14 3.53 -0.26 -16.15
N GLU A 15 3.59 0.22 -17.39
CA GLU A 15 3.91 -0.64 -18.55
C GLU A 15 5.36 -1.10 -18.56
N ASN A 16 6.29 -0.28 -18.02
CA ASN A 16 7.71 -0.59 -18.01
C ASN A 16 8.01 -1.76 -17.06
N VAL A 17 8.30 -2.90 -17.66
CA VAL A 17 8.74 -4.13 -16.97
C VAL A 17 10.23 -4.03 -16.70
N VAL A 18 10.62 -4.29 -15.46
CA VAL A 18 12.01 -4.39 -15.04
C VAL A 18 12.24 -5.80 -14.51
N THR A 19 13.00 -6.59 -15.22
CA THR A 19 13.35 -7.97 -14.88
C THR A 19 14.47 -8.04 -13.85
N ASN A 20 14.71 -9.22 -13.29
CA ASN A 20 15.90 -9.42 -12.44
C ASN A 20 17.20 -9.22 -13.24
N GLU A 21 17.23 -9.61 -14.51
CA GLU A 21 18.37 -9.42 -15.41
C GLU A 21 18.72 -7.92 -15.57
N ASP A 22 17.70 -7.05 -15.69
CA ASP A 22 17.93 -5.60 -15.78
C ASP A 22 18.58 -5.05 -14.51
N LEU A 23 18.30 -5.63 -13.36
CA LEU A 23 18.90 -5.23 -12.07
C LEU A 23 20.37 -5.63 -11.94
N LEU A 24 20.80 -6.70 -12.63
CA LEU A 24 22.21 -7.12 -12.62
C LEU A 24 23.15 -6.09 -13.21
N GLN A 25 22.62 -5.17 -14.04
CA GLN A 25 23.42 -4.06 -14.60
C GLN A 25 23.78 -2.99 -13.55
N ARG A 26 23.07 -2.98 -12.40
CA ARG A 26 23.18 -1.95 -11.36
C ARG A 26 23.57 -2.49 -10.00
N LEU A 27 23.33 -3.79 -9.75
CA LEU A 27 23.47 -4.42 -8.45
C LEU A 27 24.28 -5.72 -8.58
N ASN A 28 25.13 -5.98 -7.62
CA ASN A 28 25.83 -7.27 -7.51
C ASN A 28 24.87 -8.33 -6.95
N THR A 29 24.08 -8.96 -7.82
CA THR A 29 23.04 -9.95 -7.48
C THR A 29 22.91 -11.00 -8.58
N SER A 30 21.97 -11.91 -8.47
CA SER A 30 21.57 -12.84 -9.54
C SER A 30 20.05 -13.06 -9.52
N ASP A 31 19.49 -13.45 -10.66
CA ASP A 31 18.08 -13.83 -10.75
C ASP A 31 17.73 -14.93 -9.76
N GLU A 32 18.56 -15.97 -9.67
CA GLU A 32 18.38 -17.07 -8.71
C GLU A 32 18.36 -16.56 -7.26
N TRP A 33 19.29 -15.68 -6.87
CA TRP A 33 19.35 -15.11 -5.53
C TRP A 33 18.08 -14.31 -5.19
N ILE A 34 17.57 -13.50 -6.13
CA ILE A 34 16.36 -12.71 -5.95
C ILE A 34 15.14 -13.62 -5.80
N GLN A 35 14.97 -14.58 -6.71
CA GLN A 35 13.83 -15.49 -6.68
C GLN A 35 13.77 -16.35 -5.42
N GLN A 36 14.92 -16.93 -4.98
CA GLN A 36 14.98 -17.73 -3.76
C GLN A 36 14.58 -16.98 -2.50
N ARG A 37 14.84 -15.65 -2.46
CA ARG A 37 14.59 -14.83 -1.27
C ARG A 37 13.26 -14.12 -1.29
N THR A 38 12.74 -13.78 -2.46
CA THR A 38 11.58 -12.90 -2.62
C THR A 38 10.46 -13.51 -3.46
N GLY A 39 10.77 -14.48 -4.31
CA GLY A 39 9.86 -14.99 -5.34
C GLY A 39 9.66 -14.02 -6.52
N VAL A 40 10.24 -12.81 -6.47
CA VAL A 40 10.03 -11.77 -7.49
C VAL A 40 10.84 -12.09 -8.74
N LYS A 41 10.17 -12.13 -9.90
CA LYS A 41 10.79 -12.32 -11.22
C LYS A 41 10.94 -11.00 -11.97
N GLU A 42 9.94 -10.13 -11.83
CA GLU A 42 9.88 -8.81 -12.45
C GLU A 42 9.14 -7.82 -11.54
N ARG A 43 9.35 -6.54 -11.76
CA ARG A 43 8.61 -5.43 -11.13
C ARG A 43 8.27 -4.39 -12.20
N ARG A 44 7.46 -3.45 -11.83
CA ARG A 44 7.06 -2.36 -12.71
C ARG A 44 7.56 -1.05 -12.14
N PHE A 45 8.14 -0.21 -12.98
CA PHE A 45 8.62 1.11 -12.62
C PHE A 45 7.92 2.18 -13.44
N CYS A 46 7.51 3.24 -12.76
CA CYS A 46 6.89 4.39 -13.40
C CYS A 46 7.89 5.16 -14.30
N PRO A 47 7.37 5.79 -15.35
CA PRO A 47 8.11 6.86 -16.03
C PRO A 47 8.46 7.98 -15.02
N PRO A 48 9.54 8.74 -15.27
CA PRO A 48 9.92 9.90 -14.45
C PRO A 48 8.74 10.88 -14.27
N ASN A 49 8.64 11.47 -13.08
CA ASN A 49 7.63 12.46 -12.71
C ASN A 49 6.16 11.95 -12.66
N THR A 50 5.93 10.66 -12.80
CA THR A 50 4.61 10.07 -12.53
C THR A 50 4.22 10.29 -11.06
N LYS A 51 2.95 10.54 -10.81
CA LYS A 51 2.41 10.80 -9.46
C LYS A 51 1.66 9.59 -8.92
N PRO A 52 1.74 9.28 -7.62
CA PRO A 52 0.95 8.21 -7.01
C PRO A 52 -0.56 8.36 -7.27
N SER A 53 -1.08 9.60 -7.24
CA SER A 53 -2.49 9.86 -7.55
C SER A 53 -2.89 9.50 -8.99
N GLU A 54 -1.95 9.45 -9.95
CA GLU A 54 -2.22 9.01 -11.33
C GLU A 54 -2.44 7.50 -11.40
N LEU A 55 -1.60 6.74 -10.69
CA LEU A 55 -1.77 5.29 -10.58
C LEU A 55 -3.08 4.96 -9.86
N ALA A 56 -3.31 5.63 -8.73
CA ALA A 56 -4.53 5.48 -7.93
C ALA A 56 -5.79 5.78 -8.76
N HIS A 57 -5.79 6.84 -9.55
CA HIS A 57 -6.90 7.20 -10.43
C HIS A 57 -7.20 6.09 -11.43
N LYS A 58 -6.18 5.56 -12.13
CA LYS A 58 -6.35 4.46 -13.09
C LYS A 58 -6.88 3.19 -12.43
N ALA A 59 -6.34 2.82 -11.26
CA ALA A 59 -6.83 1.68 -10.48
C ALA A 59 -8.30 1.88 -10.05
N THR A 60 -8.67 3.12 -9.67
CA THR A 60 -10.03 3.46 -9.27
C THR A 60 -11.01 3.34 -10.44
N LEU A 61 -10.66 3.81 -11.64
CA LEU A 61 -11.53 3.66 -12.82
C LEU A 61 -11.83 2.19 -13.11
N ASN A 62 -10.83 1.31 -13.02
CA ASN A 62 -11.02 -0.12 -13.19
C ASN A 62 -11.92 -0.73 -12.09
N ALA A 63 -11.81 -0.25 -10.84
CA ALA A 63 -12.66 -0.70 -9.75
C ALA A 63 -14.12 -0.22 -9.91
N LEU A 64 -14.32 0.99 -10.41
CA LEU A 64 -15.65 1.53 -10.75
C LEU A 64 -16.29 0.74 -11.88
N GLU A 65 -15.56 0.48 -12.97
CA GLU A 65 -16.05 -0.37 -14.07
C GLU A 65 -16.48 -1.74 -13.56
N ALA A 66 -15.66 -2.39 -12.73
CA ALA A 66 -15.95 -3.70 -12.14
C ALA A 66 -17.18 -3.68 -11.21
N SER A 67 -17.46 -2.55 -10.54
CA SER A 67 -18.61 -2.39 -9.64
C SER A 67 -19.88 -1.96 -10.37
N GLY A 68 -19.78 -1.42 -11.59
CA GLY A 68 -20.89 -0.78 -12.30
C GLY A 68 -21.31 0.58 -11.73
N LEU A 69 -20.47 1.17 -10.89
CA LEU A 69 -20.69 2.48 -10.26
C LEU A 69 -19.91 3.58 -10.98
N ARG A 70 -20.30 4.84 -10.72
CA ARG A 70 -19.66 6.04 -11.27
C ARG A 70 -18.88 6.75 -10.16
N GLU A 71 -17.98 7.64 -10.54
CA GLU A 71 -17.23 8.50 -9.62
C GLU A 71 -18.15 9.26 -8.66
N THR A 72 -19.30 9.74 -9.16
CA THR A 72 -20.30 10.48 -8.38
C THR A 72 -21.04 9.66 -7.33
N ASP A 73 -20.92 8.35 -7.39
CA ASP A 73 -21.54 7.45 -6.41
C ASP A 73 -20.64 7.22 -5.17
N ILE A 74 -19.36 7.69 -5.23
CA ILE A 74 -18.42 7.65 -4.10
C ILE A 74 -18.77 8.78 -3.13
N ASP A 75 -18.94 8.44 -1.86
CA ASP A 75 -19.24 9.40 -0.79
C ASP A 75 -18.11 9.57 0.25
N PHE A 76 -17.06 8.73 0.17
CA PHE A 76 -15.84 8.85 0.97
C PHE A 76 -14.64 8.20 0.27
N ILE A 77 -13.45 8.80 0.44
CA ILE A 77 -12.18 8.26 -0.08
C ILE A 77 -11.24 7.92 1.08
N ILE A 78 -10.68 6.73 1.08
CA ILE A 78 -9.55 6.34 1.92
C ILE A 78 -8.36 6.05 0.99
N CYS A 79 -7.32 6.85 1.13
CA CYS A 79 -6.06 6.63 0.42
C CYS A 79 -5.01 6.08 1.38
N THR A 80 -4.33 5.01 0.99
CA THR A 80 -3.22 4.47 1.77
C THR A 80 -1.95 4.54 0.96
N THR A 81 -0.93 5.22 1.47
CA THR A 81 0.38 5.33 0.84
C THR A 81 1.47 5.71 1.84
N GLN A 82 2.67 5.21 1.62
CA GLN A 82 3.89 5.68 2.31
C GLN A 82 4.79 6.51 1.37
N THR A 83 4.44 6.57 0.08
CA THR A 83 5.16 7.34 -0.95
C THR A 83 4.27 8.45 -1.53
N PRO A 84 3.76 9.39 -0.69
CA PRO A 84 2.86 10.43 -1.16
C PRO A 84 3.56 11.40 -2.12
N GLU A 85 2.79 12.10 -2.97
CA GLU A 85 3.31 13.13 -3.88
C GLU A 85 4.00 14.28 -3.15
N HIS A 86 3.45 14.63 -2.00
CA HIS A 86 3.93 15.68 -1.11
C HIS A 86 3.78 15.25 0.32
N PHE A 87 4.54 15.86 1.20
CA PHE A 87 4.40 15.63 2.63
C PHE A 87 2.99 16.06 3.13
N PHE A 88 2.48 17.12 2.56
CA PHE A 88 1.08 17.59 2.66
C PHE A 88 0.75 18.46 1.43
N PRO A 89 -0.55 18.55 0.98
CA PRO A 89 -1.70 17.79 1.48
C PRO A 89 -1.58 16.30 1.15
N GLY A 90 -2.50 15.48 1.71
CA GLY A 90 -2.54 14.04 1.45
C GLY A 90 -2.86 13.71 -0.01
N THR A 91 -2.44 12.53 -0.45
CA THR A 91 -2.64 12.02 -1.82
C THR A 91 -4.14 11.85 -2.15
N GLY A 92 -4.98 11.57 -1.15
CA GLY A 92 -6.43 11.47 -1.30
C GLY A 92 -7.08 12.73 -1.87
N CYS A 93 -6.56 13.92 -1.55
CA CYS A 93 -7.03 15.18 -2.13
C CYS A 93 -6.78 15.26 -3.65
N TYR A 94 -5.64 14.77 -4.11
CA TYR A 94 -5.31 14.74 -5.53
C TYR A 94 -6.13 13.69 -6.29
N ILE A 95 -6.43 12.55 -5.65
CA ILE A 95 -7.31 11.52 -6.20
C ILE A 95 -8.72 12.08 -6.36
N GLN A 96 -9.26 12.75 -5.34
CA GLN A 96 -10.56 13.40 -5.38
C GLN A 96 -10.67 14.39 -6.55
N ALA A 97 -9.65 15.24 -6.72
CA ALA A 97 -9.60 16.22 -7.81
C ALA A 97 -9.56 15.53 -9.19
N ARG A 98 -8.80 14.43 -9.34
CA ARG A 98 -8.73 13.66 -10.59
C ARG A 98 -10.04 12.97 -10.95
N LEU A 99 -10.79 12.52 -9.94
CA LEU A 99 -12.12 11.92 -10.12
C LEU A 99 -13.22 12.97 -10.40
N GLY A 100 -12.94 14.26 -10.22
CA GLY A 100 -13.91 15.33 -10.48
C GLY A 100 -15.09 15.34 -9.49
N ILE A 101 -14.88 14.90 -8.25
CA ILE A 101 -15.90 14.80 -7.20
C ILE A 101 -15.65 15.77 -6.03
N PRO A 102 -15.69 17.08 -6.26
CA PRO A 102 -15.43 18.07 -5.23
C PRO A 102 -16.42 17.93 -4.06
N GLY A 103 -15.93 18.12 -2.84
CA GLY A 103 -16.76 18.02 -1.63
C GLY A 103 -16.81 16.61 -1.02
N VAL A 104 -16.41 15.56 -1.74
CA VAL A 104 -16.26 14.22 -1.16
C VAL A 104 -15.08 14.24 -0.19
N PRO A 105 -15.25 13.87 1.08
CA PRO A 105 -14.16 13.84 2.05
C PRO A 105 -13.14 12.76 1.73
N SER A 106 -11.86 13.03 2.05
CA SER A 106 -10.79 12.06 1.91
C SER A 106 -9.98 11.92 3.20
N LEU A 107 -9.54 10.72 3.48
CA LEU A 107 -8.68 10.35 4.60
C LEU A 107 -7.43 9.65 4.06
N ASP A 108 -6.26 10.18 4.37
CA ASP A 108 -5.00 9.50 4.10
C ASP A 108 -4.57 8.69 5.33
N VAL A 109 -4.29 7.40 5.11
CA VAL A 109 -3.79 6.48 6.13
C VAL A 109 -2.35 6.12 5.80
N ARG A 110 -1.43 6.48 6.70
CA ARG A 110 -0.02 6.15 6.58
C ARG A 110 0.33 5.02 7.52
N ASP A 111 0.15 3.80 7.05
CA ASP A 111 0.45 2.58 7.84
C ASP A 111 1.19 1.54 6.98
N GLN A 112 2.12 2.01 6.20
CA GLN A 112 3.03 1.25 5.34
C GLN A 112 2.35 0.08 4.62
N CYS A 113 2.97 -1.11 4.64
CA CYS A 113 2.51 -2.31 3.94
C CYS A 113 1.14 -2.83 4.43
N THR A 114 0.71 -2.49 5.65
CA THR A 114 -0.58 -2.86 6.23
C THR A 114 -1.67 -1.81 6.02
N GLY A 115 -1.36 -0.68 5.40
CA GLY A 115 -2.28 0.44 5.18
C GLY A 115 -3.61 0.04 4.57
N PHE A 116 -3.61 -0.88 3.59
CA PHE A 116 -4.84 -1.40 3.00
C PHE A 116 -5.77 -2.05 4.04
N LEU A 117 -5.22 -2.87 4.95
CA LEU A 117 -6.01 -3.55 5.99
C LEU A 117 -6.57 -2.55 7.03
N TYR A 118 -5.78 -1.53 7.39
CA TYR A 118 -6.26 -0.43 8.24
C TYR A 118 -7.36 0.36 7.55
N GLY A 119 -7.16 0.73 6.29
CA GLY A 119 -8.18 1.39 5.47
C GLY A 119 -9.46 0.57 5.33
N LEU A 120 -9.33 -0.76 5.15
CA LEU A 120 -10.45 -1.69 5.08
C LEU A 120 -11.25 -1.73 6.38
N SER A 121 -10.57 -1.76 7.53
CA SER A 121 -11.18 -1.73 8.85
C SER A 121 -11.95 -0.43 9.09
N ILE A 122 -11.39 0.71 8.69
CA ILE A 122 -12.05 2.02 8.79
C ILE A 122 -13.29 2.06 7.88
N ALA A 123 -13.17 1.60 6.64
CA ALA A 123 -14.27 1.57 5.69
C ALA A 123 -15.43 0.67 6.18
N ASP A 124 -15.10 -0.54 6.69
CA ASP A 124 -16.10 -1.45 7.27
C ASP A 124 -16.84 -0.78 8.44
N ALA A 125 -16.11 -0.14 9.34
CA ALA A 125 -16.71 0.57 10.47
C ALA A 125 -17.65 1.70 10.01
N TYR A 126 -17.25 2.53 9.07
CA TYR A 126 -18.08 3.64 8.57
C TYR A 126 -19.35 3.15 7.86
N ILE A 127 -19.24 2.11 7.04
CA ILE A 127 -20.40 1.52 6.35
C ILE A 127 -21.35 0.88 7.35
N ARG A 128 -20.84 0.14 8.33
CA ARG A 128 -21.66 -0.52 9.37
C ARG A 128 -22.39 0.47 10.27
N LEU A 129 -21.76 1.62 10.55
CA LEU A 129 -22.37 2.72 11.30
C LEU A 129 -23.38 3.51 10.45
N GLY A 130 -23.44 3.28 9.13
CA GLY A 130 -24.30 4.03 8.21
C GLY A 130 -23.83 5.46 7.96
N GLN A 131 -22.58 5.78 8.28
CA GLN A 131 -22.00 7.10 8.09
C GLN A 131 -21.70 7.38 6.62
N TYR A 132 -21.24 6.39 5.88
CA TYR A 132 -21.02 6.41 4.44
C TYR A 132 -21.58 5.14 3.81
N GLN A 133 -21.93 5.20 2.52
CA GLN A 133 -22.57 4.10 1.80
C GLN A 133 -21.65 3.48 0.75
N THR A 134 -20.84 4.31 0.08
CA THR A 134 -19.95 3.89 -0.99
C THR A 134 -18.56 4.47 -0.77
N ILE A 135 -17.64 3.65 -0.32
CA ILE A 135 -16.29 4.08 0.03
C ILE A 135 -15.30 3.57 -1.04
N LEU A 136 -14.51 4.48 -1.59
CA LEU A 136 -13.29 4.14 -2.32
C LEU A 136 -12.16 3.93 -1.32
N LEU A 137 -11.60 2.72 -1.27
CA LEU A 137 -10.32 2.46 -0.63
C LEU A 137 -9.28 2.19 -1.72
N VAL A 138 -8.25 3.02 -1.78
CA VAL A 138 -7.19 2.92 -2.78
C VAL A 138 -5.82 2.98 -2.14
N SER A 139 -4.95 2.04 -2.51
CA SER A 139 -3.54 1.99 -2.12
C SER A 139 -2.67 2.28 -3.34
N THR A 140 -1.65 3.10 -3.18
CA THR A 140 -0.77 3.48 -4.29
C THR A 140 0.65 3.69 -3.80
N GLU A 141 1.63 3.17 -4.54
CA GLU A 141 3.03 3.32 -4.19
C GLU A 141 3.90 3.57 -5.42
N ILE A 142 4.86 4.47 -5.28
CA ILE A 142 5.96 4.68 -6.22
C ILE A 142 7.26 4.58 -5.44
N HIS A 143 7.84 3.40 -5.40
CA HIS A 143 9.11 3.14 -4.72
C HIS A 143 10.33 3.38 -5.60
N SER A 144 10.19 3.19 -6.93
CA SER A 144 11.31 3.19 -7.88
C SER A 144 12.16 4.46 -7.83
N THR A 145 11.58 5.60 -7.47
CA THR A 145 12.25 6.90 -7.38
C THR A 145 13.10 7.08 -6.12
N GLY A 146 12.87 6.27 -5.08
CA GLY A 146 13.54 6.36 -3.79
C GLY A 146 14.44 5.15 -3.46
N LEU A 147 14.72 4.28 -4.44
CA LEU A 147 15.57 3.10 -4.21
C LEU A 147 17.05 3.43 -4.34
N GLU A 148 17.87 2.84 -3.49
CA GLU A 148 19.33 2.93 -3.55
C GLU A 148 19.89 1.88 -4.52
N TRP A 149 20.49 2.32 -5.62
CA TRP A 149 21.09 1.46 -6.65
C TRP A 149 22.56 1.19 -6.35
N SER A 150 22.81 0.56 -5.19
CA SER A 150 24.12 0.10 -4.74
C SER A 150 24.01 -1.24 -4.03
N ASP A 151 25.13 -1.91 -3.78
CA ASP A 151 25.17 -3.18 -3.02
C ASP A 151 24.61 -3.00 -1.60
N HIS A 152 24.72 -1.82 -1.03
CA HIS A 152 24.18 -1.50 0.28
C HIS A 152 22.63 -1.47 0.29
N GLY A 153 21.99 -0.89 -0.73
CA GLY A 153 20.53 -0.84 -0.91
C GLY A 153 19.92 -2.11 -1.49
N ARG A 154 20.74 -3.07 -1.95
CA ARG A 154 20.31 -4.24 -2.72
C ARG A 154 19.11 -4.98 -2.13
N HIS A 155 19.09 -5.20 -0.81
CA HIS A 155 18.02 -5.95 -0.14
C HIS A 155 16.65 -5.31 -0.26
N VAL A 156 16.59 -4.00 -0.42
CA VAL A 156 15.36 -3.22 -0.63
C VAL A 156 15.06 -3.07 -2.12
N SER A 157 16.08 -2.71 -2.91
CA SER A 157 15.92 -2.34 -4.32
C SER A 157 15.48 -3.51 -5.21
N VAL A 158 15.73 -4.76 -4.83
CA VAL A 158 15.23 -5.94 -5.55
C VAL A 158 13.78 -6.30 -5.21
N LEU A 159 13.22 -5.74 -4.11
CA LEU A 159 11.95 -6.15 -3.54
C LEU A 159 10.78 -5.29 -4.02
N PHE A 160 10.99 -3.97 -4.11
CA PHE A 160 9.91 -3.02 -4.33
C PHE A 160 9.72 -2.64 -5.81
N GLY A 161 8.49 -2.27 -6.15
CA GLY A 161 8.07 -1.74 -7.43
C GLY A 161 6.95 -0.71 -7.25
N ASP A 162 6.33 -0.31 -8.36
CA ASP A 162 5.31 0.73 -8.40
C ASP A 162 3.97 0.14 -8.83
N GLY A 163 2.88 0.66 -8.27
CA GLY A 163 1.54 0.24 -8.61
C GLY A 163 0.46 0.83 -7.72
N ALA A 164 -0.78 0.56 -8.08
CA ALA A 164 -1.96 0.90 -7.28
C ALA A 164 -3.01 -0.20 -7.33
N GLY A 165 -3.72 -0.37 -6.22
CA GLY A 165 -4.90 -1.22 -6.11
C GLY A 165 -6.05 -0.44 -5.51
N ALA A 166 -7.26 -0.66 -5.99
CA ALA A 166 -8.45 0.01 -5.50
C ALA A 166 -9.60 -0.98 -5.30
N VAL A 167 -10.40 -0.73 -4.28
CA VAL A 167 -11.67 -1.42 -4.05
C VAL A 167 -12.78 -0.41 -3.79
N ILE A 168 -13.95 -0.69 -4.35
CA ILE A 168 -15.18 0.01 -4.00
C ILE A 168 -15.91 -0.83 -2.96
N LEU A 169 -16.20 -0.23 -1.82
CA LEU A 169 -16.88 -0.87 -0.70
C LEU A 169 -18.28 -0.30 -0.54
N GLY A 170 -19.25 -1.14 -0.21
CA GLY A 170 -20.62 -0.73 0.07
C GLY A 170 -21.29 -1.64 1.09
N GLY A 171 -22.51 -1.27 1.49
CA GLY A 171 -23.30 -2.07 2.42
C GLY A 171 -23.74 -3.41 1.81
N SER A 172 -23.88 -4.42 2.65
CA SER A 172 -24.45 -5.73 2.33
C SER A 172 -25.65 -6.00 3.23
N ASP A 173 -26.75 -6.43 2.64
CA ASP A 173 -27.92 -6.91 3.39
C ASP A 173 -27.80 -8.41 3.74
N SER A 174 -26.69 -9.06 3.33
CA SER A 174 -26.42 -10.47 3.60
C SER A 174 -25.68 -10.66 4.91
N ASP A 175 -26.14 -11.58 5.72
CA ASP A 175 -25.44 -12.02 6.95
C ASP A 175 -24.27 -12.98 6.65
N LYS A 176 -24.24 -13.52 5.43
CA LYS A 176 -23.26 -14.56 5.02
C LYS A 176 -22.12 -14.03 4.17
N HIS A 177 -22.30 -12.88 3.50
CA HIS A 177 -21.34 -12.33 2.56
C HIS A 177 -20.90 -10.93 2.99
N GLY A 178 -19.59 -10.68 2.92
CA GLY A 178 -19.00 -9.39 3.25
C GLY A 178 -17.73 -9.55 4.08
N ILE A 179 -17.25 -8.44 4.60
CA ILE A 179 -16.12 -8.43 5.53
C ILE A 179 -16.58 -8.99 6.86
N LEU A 180 -16.00 -10.12 7.25
CA LEU A 180 -16.35 -10.81 8.49
C LEU A 180 -15.73 -10.13 9.70
N GLY A 181 -14.47 -9.71 9.58
CA GLY A 181 -13.72 -9.03 10.62
C GLY A 181 -12.33 -8.63 10.13
N THR A 182 -11.67 -7.83 10.94
CA THR A 182 -10.28 -7.41 10.75
C THR A 182 -9.53 -7.52 12.06
N GLN A 183 -8.27 -7.97 12.03
CA GLN A 183 -7.36 -7.93 13.16
C GLN A 183 -6.13 -7.10 12.79
N LEU A 184 -5.86 -6.07 13.57
CA LEU A 184 -4.77 -5.13 13.34
C LEU A 184 -3.81 -5.17 14.52
N HIS A 185 -2.51 -5.21 14.22
CA HIS A 185 -1.46 -5.29 15.23
C HIS A 185 -0.28 -4.40 14.82
N ALA A 186 0.41 -3.85 15.80
CA ALA A 186 1.66 -3.13 15.63
C ALA A 186 2.63 -3.49 16.74
N ASP A 187 3.93 -3.52 16.43
CA ASP A 187 4.99 -3.64 17.42
C ASP A 187 6.07 -2.59 17.15
N GLY A 188 6.01 -1.49 17.88
CA GLY A 188 6.92 -0.36 17.73
C GLY A 188 8.37 -0.67 18.12
N SER A 189 8.65 -1.82 18.77
CA SER A 189 10.02 -2.22 19.10
C SER A 189 10.86 -2.57 17.86
N PHE A 190 10.21 -2.81 16.71
CA PHE A 190 10.84 -3.09 15.43
C PHE A 190 10.78 -1.91 14.44
N ALA A 191 10.46 -0.70 14.90
CA ALA A 191 10.26 0.46 14.02
C ALA A 191 11.47 0.77 13.13
N ASP A 192 12.68 0.59 13.64
CA ASP A 192 13.92 0.90 12.92
C ASP A 192 14.42 -0.24 12.02
N GLU A 193 13.77 -1.42 12.06
CA GLU A 193 14.20 -2.58 11.26
C GLU A 193 13.86 -2.47 9.76
N LEU A 194 12.87 -1.65 9.42
CA LEU A 194 12.56 -1.23 8.05
C LEU A 194 12.05 0.20 8.08
N CYS A 195 12.92 1.14 7.76
CA CYS A 195 12.60 2.56 7.87
C CYS A 195 13.27 3.42 6.79
N LEU A 196 12.72 4.62 6.60
CA LEU A 196 13.32 5.73 5.88
C LEU A 196 13.65 6.82 6.90
N SER A 197 14.93 7.02 7.20
CA SER A 197 15.36 7.88 8.30
C SER A 197 15.15 9.38 8.02
N ALA A 198 15.45 9.83 6.80
CA ALA A 198 15.30 11.22 6.38
C ALA A 198 14.59 11.32 5.03
N PRO A 199 13.87 12.42 4.74
CA PRO A 199 13.62 13.57 5.62
C PRO A 199 12.65 13.27 6.75
N GLY A 200 12.78 14.02 7.84
CA GLY A 200 11.84 13.89 8.96
C GLY A 200 12.05 14.94 10.04
N THR A 201 10.97 15.28 10.76
CA THR A 201 10.96 16.29 11.83
C THR A 201 11.72 15.85 13.10
N GLY A 202 12.23 14.61 13.12
CA GLY A 202 13.16 14.15 14.16
C GLY A 202 14.57 14.74 14.03
N TYR A 203 14.82 15.49 12.93
CA TYR A 203 16.09 16.17 12.66
C TYR A 203 15.90 17.69 12.56
N ASP A 204 16.96 18.44 12.87
CA ASP A 204 17.05 19.89 12.66
C ASP A 204 18.41 20.24 12.00
N PRO A 205 18.42 20.65 10.72
CA PRO A 205 17.29 20.72 9.78
C PRO A 205 16.74 19.32 9.43
N TRP A 206 15.47 19.24 9.02
CA TRP A 206 14.80 17.98 8.71
C TRP A 206 15.43 17.17 7.57
N ILE A 207 16.28 17.83 6.74
CA ILE A 207 17.19 17.21 5.79
C ILE A 207 18.42 18.11 5.62
N SER A 208 19.61 17.52 5.51
CA SER A 208 20.87 18.19 5.24
C SER A 208 21.66 17.49 4.12
N HIS A 209 22.66 18.17 3.59
CA HIS A 209 23.59 17.55 2.63
C HIS A 209 24.30 16.35 3.23
N GLU A 210 24.71 16.44 4.48
CA GLU A 210 25.36 15.33 5.19
C GLU A 210 24.45 14.09 5.28
N MET A 211 23.15 14.25 5.56
CA MET A 211 22.19 13.14 5.57
C MET A 211 22.02 12.52 4.20
N ILE A 212 22.08 13.32 3.13
CA ILE A 212 22.03 12.84 1.75
C ILE A 212 23.30 12.04 1.45
N ASP A 213 24.48 12.56 1.80
CA ASP A 213 25.77 11.90 1.60
C ASP A 213 25.88 10.58 2.37
N GLN A 214 25.27 10.51 3.54
CA GLN A 214 25.13 9.28 4.34
C GLN A 214 24.04 8.34 3.82
N GLY A 215 23.26 8.72 2.82
CA GLY A 215 22.20 7.93 2.22
C GLY A 215 20.99 7.71 3.13
N LEU A 216 20.73 8.59 4.13
CA LEU A 216 19.60 8.47 5.04
C LEU A 216 18.24 8.66 4.36
N HIS A 217 18.24 9.19 3.14
CA HIS A 217 17.07 9.36 2.27
C HIS A 217 16.71 8.10 1.47
N PHE A 218 17.41 6.99 1.69
CA PHE A 218 17.08 5.68 1.14
C PHE A 218 16.51 4.77 2.23
N PRO A 219 15.52 3.93 1.91
CA PRO A 219 15.00 2.96 2.88
C PRO A 219 16.05 1.92 3.26
N ARG A 220 16.09 1.56 4.53
CA ARG A 220 16.97 0.56 5.12
C ARG A 220 16.17 -0.59 5.67
N MET A 221 16.68 -1.81 5.55
CA MET A 221 16.01 -3.01 6.02
C MET A 221 17.00 -4.01 6.63
N ASN A 222 16.72 -4.42 7.86
CA ASN A 222 17.31 -5.61 8.45
C ASN A 222 16.51 -6.85 7.98
N GLY A 223 16.83 -7.35 6.79
CA GLY A 223 16.03 -8.39 6.14
C GLY A 223 15.87 -9.68 6.95
N LYS A 224 16.83 -10.03 7.82
CA LYS A 224 16.73 -11.23 8.67
C LYS A 224 15.66 -11.08 9.74
N VAL A 225 15.65 -9.94 10.43
CA VAL A 225 14.66 -9.63 11.48
C VAL A 225 13.29 -9.47 10.85
N VAL A 226 13.16 -8.62 9.82
CA VAL A 226 11.88 -8.36 9.13
C VAL A 226 11.27 -9.66 8.60
N PHE A 227 12.03 -10.53 7.93
CA PHE A 227 11.52 -11.79 7.42
C PHE A 227 11.00 -12.71 8.54
N LYS A 228 11.81 -12.89 9.60
CA LYS A 228 11.44 -13.77 10.73
C LYS A 228 10.16 -13.29 11.40
N GLU A 229 10.09 -12.01 11.73
CA GLU A 229 8.92 -11.43 12.42
C GLU A 229 7.69 -11.38 11.52
N ALA A 230 7.83 -11.05 10.24
CA ALA A 230 6.73 -11.05 9.28
C ALA A 230 6.10 -12.44 9.16
N VAL A 231 6.91 -13.51 8.94
CA VAL A 231 6.40 -14.89 8.83
C VAL A 231 5.69 -15.31 10.12
N SER A 232 6.30 -15.03 11.28
CA SER A 232 5.73 -15.37 12.58
C SER A 232 4.41 -14.65 12.84
N CYS A 233 4.39 -13.31 12.65
CA CYS A 233 3.22 -12.49 12.92
C CYS A 233 2.07 -12.79 11.96
N MET A 234 2.33 -12.81 10.64
CA MET A 234 1.29 -13.11 9.64
C MET A 234 0.66 -14.48 9.87
N THR A 235 1.46 -15.50 10.17
CA THR A 235 0.94 -16.84 10.47
C THR A 235 0.06 -16.84 11.73
N ARG A 236 0.49 -16.13 12.78
CA ARG A 236 -0.28 -16.03 14.03
C ARG A 236 -1.62 -15.33 13.84
N VAL A 237 -1.60 -14.18 13.16
CA VAL A 237 -2.80 -13.37 12.93
C VAL A 237 -3.78 -14.09 12.02
N SER A 238 -3.32 -14.72 10.94
CA SER A 238 -4.17 -15.50 10.03
C SER A 238 -4.87 -16.65 10.76
N LYS A 239 -4.14 -17.41 11.58
CA LYS A 239 -4.74 -18.46 12.40
C LYS A 239 -5.73 -17.93 13.44
N ALA A 240 -5.45 -16.77 14.03
CA ALA A 240 -6.32 -16.16 15.03
C ALA A 240 -7.65 -15.71 14.44
N ILE A 241 -7.64 -15.02 13.30
CA ILE A 241 -8.86 -14.53 12.65
C ILE A 241 -9.73 -15.69 12.10
N LEU A 242 -9.11 -16.72 11.51
CA LEU A 242 -9.84 -17.92 11.08
C LEU A 242 -10.53 -18.61 12.26
N LYS A 243 -9.82 -18.77 13.39
CA LYS A 243 -10.40 -19.35 14.61
C LYS A 243 -11.55 -18.51 15.15
N GLU A 244 -11.43 -17.18 15.17
CA GLU A 244 -12.48 -16.27 15.64
C GLU A 244 -13.76 -16.43 14.83
N HIS A 245 -13.64 -16.64 13.52
CA HIS A 245 -14.76 -16.82 12.61
C HIS A 245 -15.17 -18.28 12.40
N GLN A 246 -14.58 -19.23 13.15
CA GLN A 246 -14.84 -20.67 13.04
C GLN A 246 -14.61 -21.21 11.63
N MET A 247 -13.58 -20.68 10.96
CA MET A 247 -13.16 -21.04 9.61
C MET A 247 -11.83 -21.80 9.65
N SER A 248 -11.57 -22.53 8.59
CA SER A 248 -10.29 -23.19 8.30
C SER A 248 -9.56 -22.50 7.15
N ILE A 249 -8.34 -22.93 6.87
CA ILE A 249 -7.56 -22.41 5.73
C ILE A 249 -8.13 -22.89 4.38
N GLU A 250 -9.03 -23.85 4.40
CA GLU A 250 -9.65 -24.45 3.22
C GLU A 250 -10.97 -23.75 2.84
N ASP A 251 -11.52 -22.91 3.74
CA ASP A 251 -12.72 -22.09 3.52
C ASP A 251 -12.39 -20.79 2.75
#